data_7b66c82252f8c43331b6e38564515723
#
_entry.id   7b66c82252f8c43331b6e38564515723
#
_cell.length_a   1.000
_cell.length_b   1.000
_cell.length_c   1.000
_cell.angle_alpha   90.00
_cell.angle_beta   90.00
_cell.angle_gamma   90.00
#
_symmetry.space_group_name_H-M   'P 1'
#
loop_
_entity.id
_entity.type
_entity.pdbx_description
1 polymer ?
#
loop_
_entity_poly.entity_id
_entity_poly.type
_entity_poly.pdbx_seq_one_letter_code
_entity_poly.pdbx_strand_id
1 'polypeptide(L)'
;LEGYDGTGGRKLYDMENRMKIIQDSEPDLVVSIHLNSYPQDTSVCGAQVFYPEAQEGSSKTTSHDFAESVQDSLRKTFSGSQGREALSKDGIYLFDNITWPIILVECGFLSNDEECEKLKNDAYQEQMAQAIWDGINEKLGLEPSGRIRVIDSANK
;
A
#
# COMPACT_ATOMS: atom_id res chain seq x y z
N LEU A 1 17.81 14.88 4.38
CA LEU A 1 17.23 14.30 5.60
C LEU A 1 17.55 15.22 6.76
N GLU A 2 16.63 16.11 7.06
CA GLU A 2 16.72 17.04 8.19
C GLU A 2 16.75 16.21 9.50
N GLY A 3 17.75 16.45 10.36
CA GLY A 3 17.92 15.71 11.61
C GLY A 3 18.73 14.39 11.53
N TYR A 4 19.19 13.97 10.35
CA TYR A 4 20.06 12.80 10.25
C TYR A 4 21.47 13.10 10.75
N ASP A 5 21.86 12.48 11.85
CA ASP A 5 23.16 12.71 12.54
C ASP A 5 24.32 11.86 11.98
N GLY A 6 24.07 11.00 10.98
CA GLY A 6 25.06 10.10 10.41
C GLY A 6 25.23 8.78 11.17
N THR A 7 24.55 8.59 12.31
CA THR A 7 24.54 7.33 13.03
C THR A 7 23.44 6.42 12.51
N GLY A 8 23.72 5.14 12.32
CA GLY A 8 22.78 4.22 11.67
C GLY A 8 22.67 4.42 10.14
N GLY A 9 22.03 3.50 9.46
CA GLY A 9 21.80 3.61 8.03
C GLY A 9 20.70 4.63 7.69
N ARG A 10 20.85 5.39 6.60
CA ARG A 10 19.82 6.32 6.09
C ARG A 10 18.44 5.67 5.98
N LYS A 11 18.40 4.38 5.62
CA LYS A 11 17.17 3.61 5.50
C LYS A 11 16.47 3.44 6.85
N LEU A 12 17.22 3.14 7.92
CA LEU A 12 16.65 2.99 9.27
C LEU A 12 16.10 4.32 9.76
N TYR A 13 16.85 5.40 9.61
CA TYR A 13 16.41 6.75 9.97
C TYR A 13 15.11 7.15 9.23
N ASP A 14 15.01 6.86 7.92
CA ASP A 14 13.79 7.11 7.16
C ASP A 14 12.61 6.29 7.71
N MET A 15 12.82 5.02 8.02
CA MET A 15 11.80 4.16 8.60
C MET A 15 11.34 4.63 9.99
N GLU A 16 12.27 5.07 10.85
CA GLU A 16 11.94 5.63 12.17
C GLU A 16 11.12 6.92 12.05
N ASN A 17 11.44 7.79 11.09
CA ASN A 17 10.65 8.99 10.81
C ASN A 17 9.23 8.65 10.32
N ARG A 18 9.09 7.66 9.44
CA ARG A 18 7.77 7.18 8.99
C ARG A 18 6.96 6.64 10.18
N MET A 19 7.59 5.85 11.03
CA MET A 19 6.97 5.34 12.26
C MET A 19 6.46 6.48 13.16
N LYS A 20 7.29 7.51 13.34
CA LYS A 20 6.90 8.67 14.14
C LYS A 20 5.69 9.40 13.55
N ILE A 21 5.66 9.63 12.23
CA ILE A 21 4.52 10.26 11.54
C ILE A 21 3.24 9.43 11.75
N ILE A 22 3.34 8.11 11.61
CA ILE A 22 2.21 7.20 11.80
C ILE A 22 1.71 7.26 13.24
N GLN A 23 2.61 7.18 14.22
CA GLN A 23 2.28 7.26 15.65
C GLN A 23 1.63 8.60 16.01
N ASP A 24 2.19 9.71 15.53
CA ASP A 24 1.68 11.06 15.80
C ASP A 24 0.30 11.31 15.15
N SER A 25 -0.04 10.58 14.07
CA SER A 25 -1.31 10.73 13.34
C SER A 25 -2.45 9.85 13.86
N GLU A 26 -2.15 8.80 14.63
CA GLU A 26 -3.13 7.81 15.15
C GLU A 26 -4.15 7.37 14.07
N PRO A 27 -3.69 6.78 12.94
CA PRO A 27 -4.55 6.55 11.78
C PRO A 27 -5.52 5.37 11.99
N ASP A 28 -6.66 5.39 11.31
CA ASP A 28 -7.56 4.23 11.21
C ASP A 28 -6.98 3.14 10.32
N LEU A 29 -6.17 3.52 9.31
CA LEU A 29 -5.48 2.62 8.38
C LEU A 29 -4.21 3.26 7.85
N VAL A 30 -3.15 2.49 7.76
CA VAL A 30 -1.92 2.84 7.03
C VAL A 30 -1.92 2.13 5.68
N VAL A 31 -1.69 2.87 4.59
CA VAL A 31 -1.53 2.31 3.24
C VAL A 31 -0.14 2.61 2.74
N SER A 32 0.65 1.56 2.48
CA SER A 32 1.99 1.66 1.91
C SER A 32 1.93 1.36 0.41
N ILE A 33 2.27 2.33 -0.42
CA ILE A 33 2.21 2.22 -1.90
C ILE A 33 3.59 1.85 -2.44
N HIS A 34 3.64 0.79 -3.23
CA HIS A 34 4.85 0.21 -3.79
C HIS A 34 4.69 -0.16 -5.26
N LEU A 35 5.83 -0.39 -5.92
CA LEU A 35 5.94 -0.97 -7.24
C LEU A 35 6.81 -2.22 -7.16
N ASN A 36 6.28 -3.33 -7.61
CA ASN A 36 6.93 -4.64 -7.57
C ASN A 36 7.95 -4.81 -8.72
N SER A 37 8.79 -5.82 -8.62
CA SER A 37 9.69 -6.23 -9.70
C SER A 37 10.01 -7.71 -9.60
N TYR A 38 9.90 -8.45 -10.71
CA TYR A 38 10.26 -9.86 -10.79
C TYR A 38 11.01 -10.14 -12.10
N PRO A 39 12.31 -9.78 -12.17
CA PRO A 39 13.10 -9.88 -13.41
C PRO A 39 13.30 -11.32 -13.93
N GLN A 40 13.06 -12.33 -13.10
CA GLN A 40 13.17 -13.75 -13.46
C GLN A 40 12.07 -14.18 -14.44
N ASP A 41 10.92 -13.51 -14.41
CA ASP A 41 9.81 -13.70 -15.34
C ASP A 41 9.09 -12.36 -15.57
N THR A 42 9.38 -11.73 -16.68
CA THR A 42 8.81 -10.43 -17.05
C THR A 42 7.37 -10.51 -17.52
N SER A 43 6.79 -11.71 -17.66
CA SER A 43 5.36 -11.89 -17.93
C SER A 43 4.47 -11.70 -16.69
N VAL A 44 5.06 -11.73 -15.49
CA VAL A 44 4.33 -11.51 -14.23
C VAL A 44 3.82 -10.08 -14.18
N CYS A 45 2.52 -9.93 -13.90
CA CYS A 45 1.82 -8.65 -13.88
C CYS A 45 0.68 -8.65 -12.84
N GLY A 46 0.07 -7.48 -12.64
CA GLY A 46 -1.12 -7.29 -11.81
C GLY A 46 -0.82 -6.77 -10.40
N ALA A 47 -1.65 -5.84 -9.94
CA ALA A 47 -1.56 -5.28 -8.60
C ALA A 47 -1.91 -6.31 -7.53
N GLN A 48 -1.20 -6.28 -6.42
CA GLN A 48 -1.36 -7.22 -5.31
C GLN A 48 -1.24 -6.54 -3.96
N VAL A 49 -2.10 -6.93 -3.02
CA VAL A 49 -2.13 -6.38 -1.66
C VAL A 49 -1.51 -7.38 -0.70
N PHE A 50 -0.66 -6.86 0.19
CA PHE A 50 -0.08 -7.61 1.29
C PHE A 50 -0.52 -7.04 2.63
N TYR A 51 -0.60 -7.92 3.64
CA TYR A 51 -0.92 -7.58 5.03
C TYR A 51 -0.02 -8.35 6.00
N PRO A 52 0.18 -7.89 7.26
CA PRO A 52 0.99 -8.61 8.24
C PRO A 52 0.36 -9.97 8.57
N GLU A 53 1.20 -11.03 8.67
CA GLU A 53 0.75 -12.37 9.02
C GLU A 53 0.14 -12.43 10.43
N ALA A 54 0.75 -11.72 11.37
CA ALA A 54 0.23 -11.57 12.72
C ALA A 54 0.14 -10.09 13.06
N GLN A 55 -1.02 -9.64 13.52
CA GLN A 55 -1.21 -8.29 14.03
C GLN A 55 -1.93 -8.35 15.36
N GLU A 56 -1.25 -7.88 16.41
CA GLU A 56 -1.85 -7.65 17.70
C GLU A 56 -2.53 -6.27 17.71
N GLY A 57 -3.82 -6.21 18.01
CA GLY A 57 -4.56 -4.96 18.09
C GLY A 57 -6.04 -5.16 18.37
N SER A 58 -6.66 -4.11 18.88
CA SER A 58 -8.09 -4.12 19.28
C SER A 58 -9.02 -3.52 18.21
N SER A 59 -8.54 -3.29 17.00
CA SER A 59 -9.37 -2.75 15.90
C SER A 59 -10.44 -3.76 15.49
N LYS A 60 -11.66 -3.28 15.26
CA LYS A 60 -12.76 -4.08 14.72
C LYS A 60 -12.54 -4.52 13.27
N THR A 61 -11.72 -3.77 12.54
CA THR A 61 -11.34 -4.04 11.16
C THR A 61 -9.85 -4.31 11.13
N THR A 62 -9.45 -5.46 10.62
CA THR A 62 -8.05 -5.91 10.60
C THR A 62 -7.35 -5.51 9.31
N SER A 63 -6.02 -5.59 9.29
CA SER A 63 -5.22 -5.44 8.06
C SER A 63 -5.67 -6.41 6.97
N HIS A 64 -5.97 -7.65 7.33
CA HIS A 64 -6.50 -8.67 6.41
C HIS A 64 -7.82 -8.23 5.77
N ASP A 65 -8.76 -7.74 6.57
CA ASP A 65 -10.06 -7.28 6.06
C ASP A 65 -9.92 -6.14 5.03
N PHE A 66 -9.04 -5.17 5.29
CA PHE A 66 -8.76 -4.10 4.33
C PHE A 66 -8.05 -4.64 3.09
N ALA A 67 -7.08 -5.55 3.25
CA ALA A 67 -6.34 -6.13 2.14
C ALA A 67 -7.25 -6.90 1.18
N GLU A 68 -8.18 -7.70 1.68
CA GLU A 68 -9.16 -8.42 0.86
C GLU A 68 -10.07 -7.46 0.09
N SER A 69 -10.63 -6.46 0.77
CA SER A 69 -11.54 -5.49 0.14
C SER A 69 -10.83 -4.67 -0.95
N VAL A 70 -9.60 -4.20 -0.68
CA VAL A 70 -8.80 -3.47 -1.67
C VAL A 70 -8.40 -4.38 -2.83
N GLN A 71 -7.99 -5.64 -2.56
CA GLN A 71 -7.66 -6.59 -3.63
C GLN A 71 -8.86 -6.89 -4.52
N ASP A 72 -10.06 -7.02 -3.95
CA ASP A 72 -11.30 -7.20 -4.71
C ASP A 72 -11.60 -6.01 -5.63
N SER A 73 -11.42 -4.79 -5.14
CA SER A 73 -11.57 -3.59 -5.94
C SER A 73 -10.55 -3.52 -7.09
N LEU A 74 -9.28 -3.89 -6.83
CA LEU A 74 -8.24 -3.96 -7.84
C LEU A 74 -8.54 -5.03 -8.90
N ARG A 75 -9.07 -6.20 -8.51
CA ARG A 75 -9.50 -7.26 -9.46
C ARG A 75 -10.66 -6.81 -10.35
N LYS A 76 -11.59 -6.05 -9.82
CA LYS A 76 -12.73 -5.48 -10.58
C LYS A 76 -12.26 -4.42 -11.58
N THR A 77 -11.23 -3.66 -11.24
CA THR A 77 -10.75 -2.50 -12.01
C THR A 77 -9.71 -2.88 -13.07
N PHE A 78 -8.79 -3.79 -12.74
CA PHE A 78 -7.63 -4.13 -13.56
C PHE A 78 -7.61 -5.61 -13.95
N SER A 79 -7.70 -5.91 -15.25
CA SER A 79 -7.71 -7.28 -15.77
C SER A 79 -6.45 -8.07 -15.40
N GLY A 80 -5.29 -7.44 -15.36
CA GLY A 80 -4.03 -8.05 -14.93
C GLY A 80 -4.03 -8.52 -13.47
N SER A 81 -4.95 -8.01 -12.64
CA SER A 81 -5.07 -8.36 -11.22
C SER A 81 -6.10 -9.47 -10.93
N GLN A 82 -6.84 -9.98 -11.93
CA GLN A 82 -7.94 -10.92 -11.73
C GLN A 82 -7.54 -12.24 -11.04
N GLY A 83 -6.32 -12.71 -11.25
CA GLY A 83 -5.79 -13.91 -10.60
C GLY A 83 -5.04 -13.64 -9.29
N ARG A 84 -5.01 -12.40 -8.81
CA ARG A 84 -4.29 -12.02 -7.59
C ARG A 84 -5.20 -12.11 -6.37
N GLU A 85 -4.61 -12.51 -5.25
CA GLU A 85 -5.27 -12.57 -3.94
C GLU A 85 -4.49 -11.73 -2.95
N ALA A 86 -5.15 -11.22 -1.92
CA ALA A 86 -4.45 -10.62 -0.80
C ALA A 86 -3.62 -11.69 -0.08
N LEU A 87 -2.36 -11.39 0.22
CA LEU A 87 -1.44 -12.36 0.83
C LEU A 87 -0.85 -11.81 2.13
N SER A 88 -0.72 -12.69 3.11
CA SER A 88 0.06 -12.36 4.29
C SER A 88 1.55 -12.30 3.96
N LYS A 89 2.27 -11.42 4.67
CA LYS A 89 3.72 -11.26 4.52
C LYS A 89 4.33 -10.81 5.83
N ASP A 90 5.44 -11.40 6.19
CA ASP A 90 6.27 -11.03 7.34
C ASP A 90 7.58 -10.34 6.91
N GLY A 91 8.38 -9.91 7.88
CA GLY A 91 9.69 -9.30 7.61
C GLY A 91 9.64 -7.94 6.91
N ILE A 92 8.50 -7.26 6.92
CA ILE A 92 8.37 -5.87 6.47
C ILE A 92 8.44 -4.96 7.69
N TYR A 93 9.42 -4.06 7.73
CA TYR A 93 9.69 -3.22 8.88
C TYR A 93 8.45 -2.54 9.47
N LEU A 94 7.58 -1.96 8.62
CA LEU A 94 6.36 -1.31 9.08
C LEU A 94 5.34 -2.33 9.62
N PHE A 95 5.24 -3.51 9.04
CA PHE A 95 4.35 -4.56 9.53
C PHE A 95 4.73 -5.04 10.92
N ASP A 96 6.06 -5.15 11.16
CA ASP A 96 6.60 -5.66 12.42
C ASP A 96 6.58 -4.62 13.56
N ASN A 97 6.37 -3.33 13.23
CA ASN A 97 6.51 -2.23 14.20
C ASN A 97 5.27 -1.33 14.34
N ILE A 98 4.18 -1.62 13.63
CA ILE A 98 2.92 -0.86 13.68
C ILE A 98 1.81 -1.70 14.32
N THR A 99 1.03 -1.09 15.21
CA THR A 99 -0.14 -1.71 15.85
C THR A 99 -1.47 -1.36 15.18
N TRP A 100 -1.49 -0.29 14.37
CA TRP A 100 -2.65 0.08 13.55
C TRP A 100 -2.83 -0.85 12.35
N PRO A 101 -4.05 -0.99 11.82
CA PRO A 101 -4.25 -1.68 10.55
C PRO A 101 -3.34 -1.11 9.46
N ILE A 102 -2.66 -2.00 8.73
CA ILE A 102 -1.73 -1.61 7.66
C ILE A 102 -1.83 -2.58 6.49
N ILE A 103 -1.85 -2.04 5.28
CA ILE A 103 -1.72 -2.79 4.03
C ILE A 103 -0.57 -2.24 3.19
N LEU A 104 0.04 -3.10 2.39
CA LEU A 104 1.02 -2.73 1.37
C LEU A 104 0.44 -3.10 0.00
N VAL A 105 0.33 -2.12 -0.88
CA VAL A 105 -0.20 -2.30 -2.23
C VAL A 105 0.94 -2.22 -3.23
N GLU A 106 1.24 -3.34 -3.87
CA GLU A 106 2.10 -3.41 -5.05
C GLU A 106 1.24 -3.11 -6.27
N CYS A 107 1.38 -1.91 -6.84
CA CYS A 107 0.50 -1.41 -7.89
C CYS A 107 0.74 -2.05 -9.28
N GLY A 108 1.77 -2.86 -9.42
CA GLY A 108 2.17 -3.56 -10.64
C GLY A 108 3.67 -3.81 -10.68
N PHE A 109 4.13 -4.46 -11.74
CA PHE A 109 5.52 -4.93 -11.88
C PHE A 109 6.32 -4.05 -12.83
N LEU A 110 7.38 -3.41 -12.32
CA LEU A 110 8.33 -2.64 -13.14
C LEU A 110 9.12 -3.51 -14.13
N SER A 111 9.22 -4.81 -13.86
CA SER A 111 9.85 -5.79 -14.75
C SER A 111 8.99 -6.19 -15.95
N ASN A 112 7.70 -5.87 -15.93
CA ASN A 112 6.79 -6.06 -17.05
C ASN A 112 6.70 -4.74 -17.84
N ASP A 113 7.15 -4.74 -19.09
CA ASP A 113 7.25 -3.51 -19.90
C ASP A 113 5.89 -2.83 -20.09
N GLU A 114 4.83 -3.58 -20.29
CA GLU A 114 3.48 -3.03 -20.46
C GLU A 114 2.96 -2.37 -19.18
N GLU A 115 3.13 -3.02 -18.03
CA GLU A 115 2.74 -2.42 -16.74
C GLU A 115 3.62 -1.22 -16.40
N CYS A 116 4.93 -1.31 -16.66
CA CYS A 116 5.86 -0.20 -16.43
C CYS A 116 5.42 1.06 -17.20
N GLU A 117 4.98 0.92 -18.45
CA GLU A 117 4.46 2.06 -19.23
C GLU A 117 3.12 2.58 -18.69
N LYS A 118 2.21 1.67 -18.27
CA LYS A 118 0.95 2.07 -17.63
C LYS A 118 1.19 2.84 -16.34
N LEU A 119 2.13 2.39 -15.50
CA LEU A 119 2.47 3.00 -14.21
C LEU A 119 3.05 4.42 -14.33
N LYS A 120 3.57 4.81 -15.50
CA LYS A 120 4.02 6.18 -15.79
C LYS A 120 2.89 7.13 -16.20
N ASN A 121 1.69 6.61 -16.47
CA ASN A 121 0.56 7.38 -16.96
C ASN A 121 -0.29 7.92 -15.80
N ASP A 122 -0.49 9.23 -15.75
CA ASP A 122 -1.23 9.89 -14.67
C ASP A 122 -2.67 9.36 -14.54
N ALA A 123 -3.37 9.13 -15.65
CA ALA A 123 -4.74 8.63 -15.61
C ALA A 123 -4.80 7.19 -15.05
N TYR A 124 -3.77 6.37 -15.31
CA TYR A 124 -3.67 5.04 -14.71
C TYR A 124 -3.37 5.11 -13.21
N GLN A 125 -2.51 6.05 -12.79
CA GLN A 125 -2.24 6.28 -11.37
C GLN A 125 -3.49 6.77 -10.63
N GLU A 126 -4.27 7.68 -11.22
CA GLU A 126 -5.54 8.12 -10.65
C GLU A 126 -6.55 6.97 -10.54
N GLN A 127 -6.65 6.12 -11.56
CA GLN A 127 -7.51 4.94 -11.53
C GLN A 127 -7.07 3.94 -10.45
N MET A 128 -5.76 3.76 -10.26
CA MET A 128 -5.19 2.91 -9.21
C MET A 128 -5.54 3.46 -7.82
N ALA A 129 -5.32 4.75 -7.61
CA ALA A 129 -5.66 5.42 -6.36
C ALA A 129 -7.17 5.33 -6.05
N GLN A 130 -8.02 5.51 -7.07
CA GLN A 130 -9.46 5.38 -6.91
C GLN A 130 -9.87 3.95 -6.56
N ALA A 131 -9.30 2.94 -7.19
CA ALA A 131 -9.60 1.55 -6.88
C ALA A 131 -9.19 1.17 -5.45
N ILE A 132 -8.04 1.64 -4.98
CA ILE A 132 -7.60 1.45 -3.59
C ILE A 132 -8.60 2.13 -2.63
N TRP A 133 -8.98 3.37 -2.91
CA TRP A 133 -9.94 4.13 -2.13
C TRP A 133 -11.33 3.48 -2.07
N ASP A 134 -11.82 2.97 -3.19
CA ASP A 134 -13.11 2.28 -3.26
C ASP A 134 -13.14 1.03 -2.38
N GLY A 135 -12.04 0.23 -2.40
CA GLY A 135 -11.91 -0.93 -1.52
C GLY A 135 -11.89 -0.56 -0.04
N ILE A 136 -11.19 0.52 0.33
CA ILE A 136 -11.17 1.03 1.71
C ILE A 136 -12.57 1.48 2.14
N ASN A 137 -13.26 2.26 1.30
CA ASN A 137 -14.61 2.75 1.59
C ASN A 137 -15.63 1.62 1.71
N GLU A 138 -15.57 0.62 0.84
CA GLU A 138 -16.42 -0.57 0.91
C GLU A 138 -16.26 -1.25 2.28
N LYS A 139 -15.02 -1.39 2.75
CA LYS A 139 -14.75 -2.00 4.07
C LYS A 139 -15.21 -1.15 5.24
N LEU A 140 -15.08 0.16 5.16
CA LEU A 140 -15.52 1.10 6.21
C LEU A 140 -17.04 1.38 6.17
N GLY A 141 -17.74 0.92 5.13
CA GLY A 141 -19.17 1.21 4.93
C GLY A 141 -19.44 2.70 4.69
N LEU A 142 -18.47 3.42 4.10
CA LEU A 142 -18.61 4.84 3.77
C LEU A 142 -19.22 5.00 2.38
N GLU A 143 -20.10 6.02 2.23
CA GLU A 143 -20.66 6.35 0.91
C GLU A 143 -19.55 6.84 -0.07
N PRO A 144 -19.66 6.57 -1.38
CA PRO A 144 -18.61 6.80 -2.39
C PRO A 144 -18.22 8.27 -2.64
N SER A 145 -18.66 9.22 -1.83
CA SER A 145 -18.55 10.66 -2.08
C SER A 145 -17.29 11.34 -1.55
N GLY A 146 -16.35 10.61 -0.95
CA GLY A 146 -15.12 11.18 -0.39
C GLY A 146 -14.00 11.29 -1.45
N ARG A 147 -13.59 12.52 -1.79
CA ARG A 147 -12.34 12.72 -2.57
C ARG A 147 -11.12 12.48 -1.68
N ILE A 148 -10.17 11.66 -2.13
CA ILE A 148 -8.86 11.49 -1.50
C ILE A 148 -8.15 12.85 -1.46
N ARG A 149 -7.68 13.26 -0.28
CA ARG A 149 -6.63 14.29 -0.19
C ARG A 149 -5.28 13.56 -0.14
N VAL A 150 -4.56 13.57 -1.25
CA VAL A 150 -3.16 13.11 -1.25
C VAL A 150 -2.32 14.17 -0.53
N ILE A 151 -1.77 13.82 0.62
CA ILE A 151 -0.75 14.64 1.27
C ILE A 151 0.59 14.16 0.69
N ASP A 152 1.09 14.90 -0.29
CA ASP A 152 2.43 14.66 -0.82
C ASP A 152 3.47 15.09 0.23
N SER A 153 4.16 14.12 0.81
CA SER A 153 5.26 14.36 1.75
C SER A 153 6.57 14.77 1.06
N ALA A 154 6.56 14.94 -0.27
CA ALA A 154 7.75 15.29 -1.04
C ALA A 154 8.07 16.80 -1.07
N ASN A 155 7.25 17.67 -0.47
CA ASN A 155 7.45 19.11 -0.45
C ASN A 155 7.51 19.69 0.98
N LYS A 156 8.53 19.28 1.75
CA LYS A 156 9.11 20.11 2.82
C LYS A 156 10.57 19.74 3.05
#